data_6543c964d0007b23da42d57b338b2424
#
_entry.id   6543c964d0007b23da42d57b338b2424
#
_cell.length_a   1.000
_cell.length_b   1.000
_cell.length_c   1.000
_cell.angle_alpha   90.00
_cell.angle_beta   90.00
_cell.angle_gamma   90.00
#
_symmetry.space_group_name_H-M   'P 1'
#
loop_
_entity.id
_entity.type
_entity.pdbx_description
1 polymer ?
#
loop_
_entity_poly.entity_id
_entity_poly.type
_entity_poly.pdbx_seq_one_letter_code
_entity_poly.pdbx_strand_id
1 'polypeptide(L)'
;MSVKGKRYFVVFLILAAVLVLQPLAAVVLASEATAAKETAVSWVKENAQHFGDVSRKLWEYAEVGLHEFKSSDLLVGELEKNGFKVERGQAGMPTAFVGTFTRGSGKPVIGIIAEFDALPNGHSCGHNLFGAGSVAAAIATKVAMEKKGIDGTVKLFGTPTEDTHGGKVWMAREGVFDGCDAILIWHPGTKNEAKYGSNLAVQILDVTFTGKSAHAGAAPEKGRSALDGLMIASMAMEFLREHMIEPMRIHYVISAGGQATNVVPDLAKMSLGLRGPKMADIEYLRSREGGIDDCLRAGALASGTDVTAPVVGAFYNLIPNKTGAYLLYENMKAIEPPKFTEEEQEMAKSLAQKYNLSLEGLDSTVYEPSSEMSKGSEDTGDVSYIAPVLKLYAACAAVGSPGHSPVNVEQYGSSIGQKGMVYAAEVLAATALDLLTDKDKLEAVQKEFEENLKGAEYHPVIAEDRWPPIPEQNPPDFKGPAPQIRPAPKAPESLLYWKKK
;
A
#
# COMPACT_ATOMS: atom_id res chain seq x y z
N MET A 1 -34.77 -32.04 54.32
CA MET A 1 -33.90 -31.11 53.58
C MET A 1 -34.76 -29.89 53.14
N SER A 2 -34.42 -28.72 53.61
CA SER A 2 -35.19 -27.48 53.38
C SER A 2 -35.14 -27.08 51.90
N VAL A 3 -36.24 -26.50 51.40
CA VAL A 3 -36.36 -25.99 50.02
C VAL A 3 -35.21 -25.02 49.64
N LYS A 4 -34.61 -24.33 50.60
CA LYS A 4 -33.40 -23.49 50.43
C LYS A 4 -32.18 -24.29 50.05
N GLY A 5 -31.94 -25.46 50.62
CA GLY A 5 -30.78 -26.32 50.28
C GLY A 5 -30.81 -26.87 48.84
N LYS A 6 -31.99 -27.14 48.28
CA LYS A 6 -32.14 -27.58 46.89
C LYS A 6 -31.85 -26.43 45.87
N ARG A 7 -32.18 -25.18 46.20
CA ARG A 7 -31.86 -24.04 45.32
C ARG A 7 -30.33 -23.76 45.22
N TYR A 8 -29.63 -23.82 46.34
CA TYR A 8 -28.15 -23.64 46.33
C TYR A 8 -27.42 -24.78 45.60
N PHE A 9 -27.89 -26.04 45.72
CA PHE A 9 -27.32 -27.16 45.05
C PHE A 9 -27.49 -27.11 43.51
N VAL A 10 -28.65 -26.63 43.02
CA VAL A 10 -28.90 -26.45 41.57
C VAL A 10 -28.07 -25.30 41.01
N VAL A 11 -27.94 -24.16 41.74
CA VAL A 11 -27.12 -23.02 41.34
C VAL A 11 -25.63 -23.44 41.31
N PHE A 12 -25.15 -24.24 42.25
CA PHE A 12 -23.77 -24.74 42.30
C PHE A 12 -23.49 -25.68 41.15
N LEU A 13 -24.44 -26.57 40.80
CA LEU A 13 -24.33 -27.46 39.65
C LEU A 13 -24.33 -26.73 38.30
N ILE A 14 -25.13 -25.66 38.16
CA ILE A 14 -25.14 -24.80 36.95
C ILE A 14 -23.83 -24.03 36.83
N LEU A 15 -23.32 -23.43 37.92
CA LEU A 15 -22.04 -22.73 37.95
C LEU A 15 -20.86 -23.69 37.67
N ALA A 16 -20.87 -24.89 38.23
CA ALA A 16 -19.83 -25.90 37.96
C ALA A 16 -19.91 -26.39 36.50
N ALA A 17 -21.10 -26.58 35.93
CA ALA A 17 -21.25 -26.95 34.51
C ALA A 17 -20.78 -25.83 33.57
N VAL A 18 -21.04 -24.55 33.87
CA VAL A 18 -20.53 -23.42 33.09
C VAL A 18 -19.01 -23.33 33.18
N LEU A 19 -18.40 -23.51 34.34
CA LEU A 19 -16.95 -23.51 34.56
C LEU A 19 -16.20 -24.66 33.86
N VAL A 20 -16.86 -25.79 33.62
CA VAL A 20 -16.25 -26.95 32.93
C VAL A 20 -16.51 -26.89 31.43
N LEU A 21 -17.63 -26.32 30.97
CA LEU A 21 -17.96 -26.20 29.54
C LEU A 21 -17.16 -25.14 28.82
N GLN A 22 -16.77 -24.04 29.50
CA GLN A 22 -15.98 -22.96 28.88
C GLN A 22 -14.59 -23.41 28.39
N PRO A 23 -13.76 -24.13 29.20
CA PRO A 23 -12.48 -24.62 28.73
C PRO A 23 -12.61 -25.68 27.62
N LEU A 24 -13.67 -26.51 27.65
CA LEU A 24 -13.91 -27.52 26.62
C LEU A 24 -14.27 -26.84 25.27
N ALA A 25 -15.11 -25.84 25.28
CA ALA A 25 -15.48 -25.06 24.09
C ALA A 25 -14.26 -24.32 23.51
N ALA A 26 -13.41 -23.71 24.35
CA ALA A 26 -12.17 -23.05 23.93
C ALA A 26 -11.18 -24.03 23.29
N VAL A 27 -11.04 -25.25 23.85
CA VAL A 27 -10.17 -26.31 23.27
C VAL A 27 -10.70 -26.79 21.92
N VAL A 28 -12.02 -26.96 21.77
CA VAL A 28 -12.62 -27.35 20.48
C VAL A 28 -12.44 -26.27 19.43
N LEU A 29 -12.69 -25.00 19.74
CA LEU A 29 -12.49 -23.88 18.81
C LEU A 29 -11.03 -23.72 18.39
N ALA A 30 -10.08 -23.86 19.32
CA ALA A 30 -8.66 -23.83 19.00
C ALA A 30 -8.25 -24.99 18.08
N SER A 31 -8.84 -26.18 18.24
CA SER A 31 -8.58 -27.34 17.38
C SER A 31 -9.17 -27.15 15.96
N GLU A 32 -10.35 -26.52 15.84
CA GLU A 32 -10.98 -26.22 14.56
C GLU A 32 -10.21 -25.13 13.80
N ALA A 33 -9.76 -24.07 14.47
CA ALA A 33 -8.91 -23.03 13.88
C ALA A 33 -7.59 -23.62 13.37
N THR A 34 -6.95 -24.51 14.13
CA THR A 34 -5.73 -25.21 13.71
C THR A 34 -5.97 -26.05 12.47
N ALA A 35 -7.04 -26.85 12.44
CA ALA A 35 -7.39 -27.67 11.29
C ALA A 35 -7.77 -26.84 10.04
N ALA A 36 -8.29 -25.63 10.22
CA ALA A 36 -8.57 -24.72 9.11
C ALA A 36 -7.25 -24.18 8.51
N LYS A 37 -6.32 -23.74 9.35
CA LYS A 37 -4.99 -23.29 8.91
C LYS A 37 -4.22 -24.38 8.18
N GLU A 38 -4.19 -25.61 8.72
CA GLU A 38 -3.57 -26.75 8.04
C GLU A 38 -4.20 -27.00 6.66
N THR A 39 -5.51 -26.84 6.54
CA THR A 39 -6.22 -26.96 5.25
C THR A 39 -5.77 -25.90 4.25
N ALA A 40 -5.65 -24.64 4.67
CA ALA A 40 -5.22 -23.55 3.80
C ALA A 40 -3.75 -23.69 3.42
N VAL A 41 -2.86 -23.96 4.37
CA VAL A 41 -1.42 -24.17 4.14
C VAL A 41 -1.18 -25.35 3.19
N SER A 42 -1.87 -26.48 3.40
CA SER A 42 -1.77 -27.62 2.49
C SER A 42 -2.22 -27.27 1.08
N TRP A 43 -3.33 -26.51 0.94
CA TRP A 43 -3.80 -26.08 -0.37
C TRP A 43 -2.79 -25.19 -1.08
N VAL A 44 -2.15 -24.24 -0.39
CA VAL A 44 -1.11 -23.39 -0.98
C VAL A 44 0.06 -24.25 -1.46
N LYS A 45 0.54 -25.20 -0.66
CA LYS A 45 1.63 -26.12 -1.04
C LYS A 45 1.29 -26.95 -2.27
N GLU A 46 0.08 -27.52 -2.32
CA GLU A 46 -0.41 -28.32 -3.45
C GLU A 46 -0.53 -27.50 -4.75
N ASN A 47 -0.76 -26.18 -4.64
CA ASN A 47 -0.91 -25.28 -5.78
C ASN A 47 0.32 -24.38 -6.00
N ALA A 48 1.44 -24.62 -5.29
CA ALA A 48 2.64 -23.78 -5.35
C ALA A 48 3.20 -23.63 -6.77
N GLN A 49 3.25 -24.73 -7.55
CA GLN A 49 3.70 -24.69 -8.95
C GLN A 49 2.78 -23.84 -9.81
N HIS A 50 1.45 -24.00 -9.68
CA HIS A 50 0.47 -23.23 -10.45
C HIS A 50 0.62 -21.72 -10.21
N PHE A 51 0.74 -21.28 -8.94
CA PHE A 51 0.93 -19.87 -8.62
C PHE A 51 2.34 -19.37 -8.94
N GLY A 52 3.34 -20.25 -8.93
CA GLY A 52 4.66 -19.98 -9.52
C GLY A 52 4.56 -19.64 -11.01
N ASP A 53 3.76 -20.38 -11.77
CA ASP A 53 3.51 -20.12 -13.19
C ASP A 53 2.69 -18.84 -13.42
N VAL A 54 1.71 -18.53 -12.54
CA VAL A 54 0.98 -17.26 -12.55
C VAL A 54 1.93 -16.10 -12.33
N SER A 55 2.76 -16.16 -11.28
CA SER A 55 3.77 -15.15 -10.98
C SER A 55 4.76 -14.96 -12.12
N ARG A 56 5.18 -16.06 -12.78
CA ARG A 56 6.06 -16.02 -13.95
C ARG A 56 5.44 -15.26 -15.12
N LYS A 57 4.14 -15.49 -15.40
CA LYS A 57 3.42 -14.75 -16.45
C LYS A 57 3.33 -13.26 -16.14
N LEU A 58 3.02 -12.88 -14.88
CA LEU A 58 3.05 -11.49 -14.46
C LEU A 58 4.44 -10.88 -14.70
N TRP A 59 5.49 -11.60 -14.30
CA TRP A 59 6.87 -11.18 -14.52
C TRP A 59 7.21 -10.98 -16.01
N GLU A 60 6.71 -11.83 -16.89
CA GLU A 60 6.89 -11.74 -18.35
C GLU A 60 6.07 -10.59 -18.97
N TYR A 61 4.88 -10.29 -18.43
CA TYR A 61 4.07 -9.16 -18.90
C TYR A 61 4.71 -7.83 -18.57
N ALA A 62 5.29 -7.68 -17.39
CA ALA A 62 6.00 -6.50 -16.91
C ALA A 62 5.26 -5.19 -17.25
N GLU A 63 3.95 -5.18 -17.03
CA GLU A 63 3.08 -4.05 -17.35
C GLU A 63 3.23 -2.94 -16.30
N VAL A 64 3.52 -1.73 -16.76
CA VAL A 64 3.69 -0.57 -15.88
C VAL A 64 2.34 -0.04 -15.38
N GLY A 65 2.37 0.74 -14.32
CA GLY A 65 1.20 1.29 -13.67
C GLY A 65 0.19 1.92 -14.63
N LEU A 66 -1.10 1.67 -14.38
CA LEU A 66 -2.27 1.99 -15.21
C LEU A 66 -2.37 1.24 -16.55
N HIS A 67 -1.41 0.36 -16.87
CA HIS A 67 -1.38 -0.45 -18.10
C HIS A 67 -1.35 -1.97 -17.80
N GLU A 68 -1.68 -2.38 -16.58
CA GLU A 68 -1.60 -3.77 -16.10
C GLU A 68 -2.78 -4.62 -16.61
N PHE A 69 -3.10 -4.55 -17.89
CA PHE A 69 -4.31 -5.14 -18.45
C PHE A 69 -4.29 -6.67 -18.44
N LYS A 70 -3.19 -7.29 -18.91
CA LYS A 70 -3.03 -8.75 -18.92
C LYS A 70 -2.87 -9.30 -17.52
N SER A 71 -2.15 -8.56 -16.68
CA SER A 71 -1.92 -8.89 -15.27
C SER A 71 -3.24 -8.91 -14.50
N SER A 72 -4.07 -7.87 -14.65
CA SER A 72 -5.41 -7.80 -14.07
C SER A 72 -6.30 -8.95 -14.56
N ASP A 73 -6.35 -9.20 -15.89
CA ASP A 73 -7.16 -10.28 -16.46
C ASP A 73 -6.73 -11.66 -15.95
N LEU A 74 -5.43 -11.90 -15.79
CA LEU A 74 -4.89 -13.15 -15.26
C LEU A 74 -5.32 -13.38 -13.81
N LEU A 75 -5.13 -12.39 -12.94
CA LEU A 75 -5.45 -12.50 -11.52
C LEU A 75 -6.97 -12.61 -11.29
N VAL A 76 -7.77 -11.82 -12.01
CA VAL A 76 -9.23 -11.93 -11.97
C VAL A 76 -9.68 -13.30 -12.44
N GLY A 77 -9.10 -13.82 -13.51
CA GLY A 77 -9.42 -15.16 -14.01
C GLY A 77 -9.16 -16.26 -12.99
N GLU A 78 -8.09 -16.15 -12.17
CA GLU A 78 -7.83 -17.10 -11.08
C GLU A 78 -8.89 -17.00 -9.98
N LEU A 79 -9.30 -15.79 -9.59
CA LEU A 79 -10.37 -15.61 -8.59
C LEU A 79 -11.72 -16.14 -9.06
N GLU A 80 -12.13 -15.80 -10.29
CA GLU A 80 -13.41 -16.25 -10.86
C GLU A 80 -13.49 -17.77 -11.00
N LYS A 81 -12.42 -18.43 -11.47
CA LYS A 81 -12.32 -19.90 -11.52
C LYS A 81 -12.49 -20.55 -10.16
N ASN A 82 -12.07 -19.86 -9.09
CA ASN A 82 -12.17 -20.33 -7.72
C ASN A 82 -13.42 -19.80 -7.00
N GLY A 83 -14.41 -19.25 -7.72
CA GLY A 83 -15.74 -18.92 -7.20
C GLY A 83 -15.82 -17.61 -6.43
N PHE A 84 -14.89 -16.68 -6.61
CA PHE A 84 -15.04 -15.30 -6.15
C PHE A 84 -15.94 -14.52 -7.09
N LYS A 85 -16.80 -13.67 -6.54
CA LYS A 85 -17.48 -12.62 -7.30
C LYS A 85 -16.51 -11.47 -7.49
N VAL A 86 -16.18 -11.11 -8.72
CA VAL A 86 -15.21 -10.04 -9.01
C VAL A 86 -15.91 -8.80 -9.58
N GLU A 87 -15.60 -7.65 -9.01
CA GLU A 87 -16.04 -6.33 -9.44
C GLU A 87 -14.80 -5.55 -9.93
N ARG A 88 -14.78 -5.22 -11.24
CA ARG A 88 -13.66 -4.53 -11.91
C ARG A 88 -13.92 -3.03 -12.03
N GLY A 89 -12.88 -2.27 -12.33
CA GLY A 89 -12.97 -0.84 -12.61
C GLY A 89 -13.10 0.02 -11.36
N GLN A 90 -12.59 -0.45 -10.23
CA GLN A 90 -12.66 0.26 -8.97
C GLN A 90 -11.98 1.65 -9.07
N ALA A 91 -12.55 2.64 -8.43
CA ALA A 91 -12.08 4.03 -8.46
C ALA A 91 -11.82 4.58 -9.89
N GLY A 92 -12.54 4.07 -10.88
CA GLY A 92 -12.42 4.46 -12.28
C GLY A 92 -11.19 3.90 -13.01
N MET A 93 -10.34 3.12 -12.35
CA MET A 93 -9.18 2.44 -12.93
C MET A 93 -9.58 1.09 -13.53
N PRO A 94 -9.49 0.90 -14.86
CA PRO A 94 -9.98 -0.34 -15.50
C PRO A 94 -9.33 -1.61 -14.96
N THR A 95 -8.06 -1.54 -14.54
CA THR A 95 -7.27 -2.66 -14.05
C THR A 95 -7.46 -2.96 -12.56
N ALA A 96 -8.07 -2.04 -11.79
CA ALA A 96 -8.40 -2.26 -10.38
C ALA A 96 -9.63 -3.14 -10.20
N PHE A 97 -9.60 -4.05 -9.23
CA PHE A 97 -10.70 -4.98 -8.98
C PHE A 97 -10.85 -5.37 -7.51
N VAL A 98 -12.03 -5.85 -7.14
CA VAL A 98 -12.30 -6.48 -5.84
C VAL A 98 -12.93 -7.85 -6.07
N GLY A 99 -12.26 -8.90 -5.60
CA GLY A 99 -12.81 -10.25 -5.53
C GLY A 99 -13.40 -10.53 -4.16
N THR A 100 -14.65 -10.95 -4.08
CA THR A 100 -15.36 -11.20 -2.82
C THR A 100 -15.86 -12.64 -2.74
N PHE A 101 -15.58 -13.29 -1.63
CA PHE A 101 -16.21 -14.53 -1.21
C PHE A 101 -16.86 -14.35 0.17
N THR A 102 -18.12 -14.74 0.30
CA THR A 102 -18.89 -14.62 1.54
C THR A 102 -19.55 -15.94 1.92
N ARG A 103 -19.50 -16.28 3.20
CA ARG A 103 -20.20 -17.44 3.78
C ARG A 103 -20.95 -17.04 5.04
N GLY A 104 -22.12 -17.64 5.26
CA GLY A 104 -22.92 -17.46 6.48
C GLY A 104 -23.36 -16.00 6.70
N SER A 105 -23.07 -15.47 7.86
CA SER A 105 -23.41 -14.08 8.23
C SER A 105 -22.65 -13.01 7.44
N GLY A 106 -21.55 -13.38 6.79
CA GLY A 106 -20.67 -12.47 6.07
C GLY A 106 -19.72 -11.65 6.97
N LYS A 107 -19.74 -11.86 8.26
CA LYS A 107 -18.85 -11.20 9.23
C LYS A 107 -18.01 -12.22 10.00
N PRO A 108 -16.75 -11.87 10.34
CA PRO A 108 -16.04 -10.62 9.99
C PRO A 108 -15.62 -10.54 8.52
N VAL A 109 -15.19 -9.34 8.05
CA VAL A 109 -14.70 -9.07 6.70
C VAL A 109 -13.19 -8.88 6.73
N ILE A 110 -12.44 -9.80 6.15
CA ILE A 110 -10.98 -9.73 6.09
C ILE A 110 -10.55 -9.42 4.66
N GLY A 111 -9.80 -8.32 4.51
CA GLY A 111 -9.20 -7.90 3.25
C GLY A 111 -7.81 -8.49 3.04
N ILE A 112 -7.44 -8.74 1.79
CA ILE A 112 -6.08 -9.07 1.36
C ILE A 112 -5.76 -8.16 0.17
N ILE A 113 -4.62 -7.44 0.22
CA ILE A 113 -4.17 -6.57 -0.88
C ILE A 113 -3.31 -7.39 -1.85
N ALA A 114 -3.43 -7.07 -3.14
CA ALA A 114 -2.62 -7.63 -4.23
C ALA A 114 -2.16 -6.51 -5.16
N GLU A 115 -0.86 -6.21 -5.16
CA GLU A 115 -0.20 -5.32 -6.12
C GLU A 115 0.35 -6.14 -7.28
N PHE A 116 0.38 -5.57 -8.51
CA PHE A 116 0.77 -6.32 -9.71
C PHE A 116 1.35 -5.45 -10.84
N ASP A 117 1.63 -4.18 -10.58
CA ASP A 117 2.32 -3.29 -11.53
C ASP A 117 3.82 -3.57 -11.58
N ALA A 118 4.47 -3.17 -12.67
CA ALA A 118 5.91 -3.22 -12.86
C ALA A 118 6.48 -1.81 -13.00
N LEU A 119 7.76 -1.68 -12.70
CA LEU A 119 8.56 -0.51 -13.06
C LEU A 119 9.08 -0.64 -14.51
N PRO A 120 9.56 0.45 -15.15
CA PRO A 120 10.09 0.40 -16.51
C PRO A 120 11.25 -0.60 -16.74
N ASN A 121 11.94 -0.99 -15.66
CA ASN A 121 13.00 -2.01 -15.69
C ASN A 121 12.49 -3.44 -15.39
N GLY A 122 11.18 -3.64 -15.31
CA GLY A 122 10.53 -4.91 -14.97
C GLY A 122 10.06 -4.97 -13.52
N HIS A 123 9.70 -6.16 -13.04
CA HIS A 123 9.22 -6.38 -11.68
C HIS A 123 10.34 -6.28 -10.63
N SER A 124 11.02 -5.13 -10.57
CA SER A 124 12.11 -4.88 -9.61
C SER A 124 11.63 -4.57 -8.18
N CYS A 125 10.31 -4.32 -8.00
CA CYS A 125 9.63 -4.26 -6.71
C CYS A 125 9.05 -5.63 -6.28
N GLY A 126 8.87 -6.57 -7.22
CA GLY A 126 8.40 -7.93 -6.94
C GLY A 126 6.89 -8.10 -6.92
N HIS A 127 6.13 -7.16 -7.48
CA HIS A 127 4.68 -7.23 -7.50
C HIS A 127 4.12 -8.40 -8.33
N ASN A 128 4.92 -9.03 -9.21
CA ASN A 128 4.58 -10.31 -9.83
C ASN A 128 4.36 -11.43 -8.78
N LEU A 129 5.22 -11.45 -7.74
CA LEU A 129 5.08 -12.37 -6.61
C LEU A 129 3.95 -11.95 -5.70
N PHE A 130 3.87 -10.65 -5.41
CA PHE A 130 2.88 -10.06 -4.51
C PHE A 130 1.45 -10.38 -5.00
N GLY A 131 1.12 -10.05 -6.24
CA GLY A 131 -0.20 -10.32 -6.82
C GLY A 131 -0.57 -11.79 -6.80
N ALA A 132 0.32 -12.66 -7.28
CA ALA A 132 0.08 -14.10 -7.34
C ALA A 132 -0.06 -14.73 -5.94
N GLY A 133 0.82 -14.35 -4.99
CA GLY A 133 0.79 -14.85 -3.61
C GLY A 133 -0.46 -14.43 -2.85
N SER A 134 -0.90 -13.19 -3.01
CA SER A 134 -2.13 -12.68 -2.39
C SER A 134 -3.38 -13.38 -2.91
N VAL A 135 -3.46 -13.62 -4.23
CA VAL A 135 -4.56 -14.40 -4.83
C VAL A 135 -4.57 -15.84 -4.28
N ALA A 136 -3.39 -16.48 -4.20
CA ALA A 136 -3.27 -17.81 -3.61
C ALA A 136 -3.76 -17.84 -2.14
N ALA A 137 -3.37 -16.84 -1.34
CA ALA A 137 -3.79 -16.71 0.05
C ALA A 137 -5.32 -16.56 0.18
N ALA A 138 -5.93 -15.71 -0.63
CA ALA A 138 -7.39 -15.49 -0.62
C ALA A 138 -8.15 -16.78 -0.99
N ILE A 139 -7.70 -17.50 -2.02
CA ILE A 139 -8.33 -18.75 -2.44
C ILE A 139 -8.13 -19.83 -1.39
N ALA A 140 -6.94 -19.98 -0.80
CA ALA A 140 -6.68 -20.94 0.27
C ALA A 140 -7.56 -20.68 1.50
N THR A 141 -7.73 -19.40 1.88
CA THR A 141 -8.64 -18.99 2.96
C THR A 141 -10.07 -19.42 2.65
N LYS A 142 -10.56 -19.11 1.45
CA LYS A 142 -11.89 -19.54 0.98
C LYS A 142 -12.07 -21.06 1.08
N VAL A 143 -11.10 -21.84 0.57
CA VAL A 143 -11.15 -23.31 0.59
C VAL A 143 -11.26 -23.83 2.02
N ALA A 144 -10.51 -23.25 2.96
CA ALA A 144 -10.60 -23.62 4.38
C ALA A 144 -11.96 -23.22 4.97
N MET A 145 -12.49 -22.03 4.65
CA MET A 145 -13.82 -21.59 5.08
C MET A 145 -14.92 -22.55 4.62
N GLU A 146 -14.88 -22.98 3.36
CA GLU A 146 -15.85 -23.95 2.83
C GLU A 146 -15.74 -25.33 3.50
N LYS A 147 -14.52 -25.87 3.58
CA LYS A 147 -14.29 -27.22 4.14
C LYS A 147 -14.59 -27.31 5.64
N LYS A 148 -14.37 -26.22 6.38
CA LYS A 148 -14.54 -26.18 7.86
C LYS A 148 -15.80 -25.49 8.33
N GLY A 149 -16.61 -24.96 7.41
CA GLY A 149 -17.86 -24.30 7.78
C GLY A 149 -17.68 -22.95 8.45
N ILE A 150 -16.59 -22.22 8.18
CA ILE A 150 -16.28 -20.93 8.81
C ILE A 150 -17.05 -19.82 8.11
N ASP A 151 -17.80 -19.02 8.90
CA ASP A 151 -18.54 -17.86 8.41
C ASP A 151 -17.63 -16.63 8.33
N GLY A 152 -17.96 -15.71 7.43
CA GLY A 152 -17.22 -14.47 7.22
C GLY A 152 -17.13 -14.08 5.75
N THR A 153 -16.38 -13.03 5.46
CA THR A 153 -16.09 -12.58 4.12
C THR A 153 -14.58 -12.42 3.92
N VAL A 154 -14.06 -12.93 2.81
CA VAL A 154 -12.72 -12.63 2.32
C VAL A 154 -12.86 -11.74 1.09
N LYS A 155 -12.19 -10.57 1.13
CA LYS A 155 -12.06 -9.67 -0.01
C LYS A 155 -10.62 -9.66 -0.48
N LEU A 156 -10.38 -9.84 -1.78
CA LEU A 156 -9.09 -9.54 -2.39
C LEU A 156 -9.20 -8.22 -3.15
N PHE A 157 -8.32 -7.29 -2.83
CA PHE A 157 -8.21 -6.00 -3.48
C PHE A 157 -7.04 -6.02 -4.46
N GLY A 158 -7.34 -6.06 -5.76
CA GLY A 158 -6.34 -5.86 -6.81
C GLY A 158 -6.07 -4.38 -6.98
N THR A 159 -4.91 -3.95 -6.51
CA THR A 159 -4.53 -2.53 -6.44
C THR A 159 -3.42 -2.24 -7.45
N PRO A 160 -3.74 -1.63 -8.61
CA PRO A 160 -2.77 -1.29 -9.65
C PRO A 160 -1.92 -0.07 -9.26
N THR A 161 -0.84 0.16 -10.00
CA THR A 161 -0.07 1.42 -10.05
C THR A 161 0.49 1.91 -8.71
N GLU A 162 0.90 0.98 -7.83
CA GLU A 162 1.47 1.34 -6.53
C GLU A 162 2.74 2.19 -6.71
N ASP A 163 3.69 1.69 -7.51
CA ASP A 163 5.02 2.27 -7.72
C ASP A 163 4.99 3.66 -8.41
N THR A 164 3.87 4.06 -9.02
CA THR A 164 3.83 5.27 -9.85
C THR A 164 2.75 6.29 -9.47
N HIS A 165 1.50 5.86 -9.26
CA HIS A 165 0.37 6.77 -9.04
C HIS A 165 -0.42 6.50 -7.75
N GLY A 166 -0.03 5.47 -6.97
CA GLY A 166 -0.67 5.15 -5.70
C GLY A 166 -2.13 4.73 -5.85
N GLY A 167 -2.37 3.58 -6.49
CA GLY A 167 -3.73 3.11 -6.78
C GLY A 167 -4.62 3.00 -5.56
N LYS A 168 -4.05 2.64 -4.39
CA LYS A 168 -4.80 2.53 -3.14
C LYS A 168 -5.35 3.87 -2.64
N VAL A 169 -4.67 4.99 -2.91
CA VAL A 169 -5.19 6.33 -2.56
C VAL A 169 -6.50 6.63 -3.26
N TRP A 170 -6.58 6.31 -4.56
CA TRP A 170 -7.79 6.49 -5.35
C TRP A 170 -8.91 5.55 -4.90
N MET A 171 -8.55 4.29 -4.60
CA MET A 171 -9.51 3.30 -4.08
C MET A 171 -10.00 3.67 -2.67
N ALA A 172 -9.13 4.17 -1.80
CA ALA A 172 -9.48 4.65 -0.47
C ALA A 172 -10.45 5.84 -0.53
N ARG A 173 -10.17 6.80 -1.42
CA ARG A 173 -11.03 7.95 -1.65
C ARG A 173 -12.45 7.58 -2.07
N GLU A 174 -12.59 6.52 -2.87
CA GLU A 174 -13.90 6.03 -3.35
C GLU A 174 -14.54 5.01 -2.38
N GLY A 175 -14.00 4.84 -1.16
CA GLY A 175 -14.57 3.96 -0.13
C GLY A 175 -14.44 2.46 -0.40
N VAL A 176 -13.53 2.04 -1.29
CA VAL A 176 -13.40 0.62 -1.71
C VAL A 176 -13.01 -0.29 -0.54
N PHE A 177 -12.27 0.23 0.43
CA PHE A 177 -11.82 -0.52 1.61
C PHE A 177 -12.80 -0.49 2.79
N ASP A 178 -13.90 0.26 2.68
CA ASP A 178 -14.84 0.44 3.77
C ASP A 178 -15.47 -0.88 4.22
N GLY A 179 -15.70 -0.96 5.53
CA GLY A 179 -16.35 -2.10 6.17
C GLY A 179 -15.48 -3.36 6.30
N CYS A 180 -14.17 -3.27 6.02
CA CYS A 180 -13.19 -4.29 6.40
C CYS A 180 -12.91 -4.23 7.90
N ASP A 181 -12.90 -5.40 8.55
CA ASP A 181 -12.57 -5.53 9.97
C ASP A 181 -11.05 -5.62 10.21
N ALA A 182 -10.28 -6.10 9.22
CA ALA A 182 -8.83 -6.03 9.14
C ALA A 182 -8.38 -6.27 7.68
N ILE A 183 -7.19 -5.76 7.33
CA ILE A 183 -6.59 -5.93 6.00
C ILE A 183 -5.18 -6.48 6.13
N LEU A 184 -4.89 -7.54 5.40
CA LEU A 184 -3.59 -8.18 5.32
C LEU A 184 -2.84 -7.72 4.06
N ILE A 185 -1.55 -7.47 4.23
CA ILE A 185 -0.66 -7.10 3.13
C ILE A 185 0.69 -7.78 3.33
N TRP A 186 1.35 -8.17 2.25
CA TRP A 186 2.72 -8.64 2.30
C TRP A 186 3.57 -7.95 1.22
N HIS A 187 4.88 -8.02 1.35
CA HIS A 187 5.76 -7.50 0.31
C HIS A 187 6.97 -8.42 0.14
N PRO A 188 7.41 -8.70 -1.10
CA PRO A 188 8.69 -9.35 -1.35
C PRO A 188 9.84 -8.55 -0.75
N GLY A 189 10.72 -9.22 -0.03
CA GLY A 189 11.84 -8.61 0.65
C GLY A 189 13.08 -9.52 0.65
N THR A 190 14.01 -9.20 1.53
CA THR A 190 15.23 -10.01 1.73
C THR A 190 15.22 -10.80 3.03
N LYS A 191 14.18 -10.61 3.86
CA LYS A 191 14.01 -11.24 5.18
C LYS A 191 12.56 -11.64 5.41
N ASN A 192 12.34 -12.63 6.28
CA ASN A 192 11.01 -12.98 6.76
C ASN A 192 10.74 -12.21 8.05
N GLU A 193 9.94 -11.16 8.01
CA GLU A 193 9.63 -10.32 9.15
C GLU A 193 8.25 -9.68 9.06
N ALA A 194 7.57 -9.53 10.19
CA ALA A 194 6.39 -8.69 10.30
C ALA A 194 6.80 -7.30 10.79
N LYS A 195 6.20 -6.23 10.24
CA LYS A 195 6.53 -4.85 10.63
C LYS A 195 5.30 -4.09 11.12
N TYR A 196 5.51 -3.32 12.20
CA TYR A 196 4.53 -2.36 12.70
C TYR A 196 5.12 -0.95 12.83
N GLY A 197 6.27 -0.69 12.18
CA GLY A 197 6.81 0.65 12.04
C GLY A 197 5.98 1.49 11.07
N SER A 198 5.86 2.79 11.34
CA SER A 198 5.26 3.74 10.40
C SER A 198 6.21 4.03 9.24
N ASN A 199 5.72 4.75 8.24
CA ASN A 199 6.49 5.35 7.16
C ASN A 199 6.27 6.88 7.13
N LEU A 200 6.99 7.60 6.27
CA LEU A 200 6.75 9.02 6.07
C LEU A 200 5.52 9.22 5.17
N ALA A 201 4.64 10.14 5.59
CA ALA A 201 3.66 10.72 4.67
C ALA A 201 4.35 11.56 3.60
N VAL A 202 3.71 11.72 2.44
CA VAL A 202 4.21 12.57 1.34
C VAL A 202 3.07 13.34 0.70
N GLN A 203 3.35 14.59 0.30
CA GLN A 203 2.55 15.36 -0.67
C GLN A 203 3.44 15.81 -1.82
N ILE A 204 2.92 15.72 -3.04
CA ILE A 204 3.55 16.20 -4.26
C ILE A 204 2.68 17.31 -4.85
N LEU A 205 3.28 18.49 -5.05
CA LEU A 205 2.62 19.63 -5.62
C LEU A 205 3.18 19.94 -7.02
N ASP A 206 2.28 20.25 -7.97
CA ASP A 206 2.64 20.81 -9.27
C ASP A 206 2.59 22.33 -9.19
N VAL A 207 3.74 22.94 -8.91
CA VAL A 207 3.86 24.39 -8.73
C VAL A 207 4.07 25.05 -10.08
N THR A 208 3.20 25.99 -10.43
CA THR A 208 3.29 26.76 -11.67
C THR A 208 3.25 28.25 -11.37
N PHE A 209 4.31 28.97 -11.77
CA PHE A 209 4.36 30.41 -11.80
C PHE A 209 4.00 30.89 -13.20
N THR A 210 3.13 31.89 -13.27
CA THR A 210 2.70 32.55 -14.54
C THR A 210 3.01 34.01 -14.49
N GLY A 211 3.77 34.48 -15.46
CA GLY A 211 4.23 35.84 -15.57
C GLY A 211 3.79 36.53 -16.88
N LYS A 212 4.66 37.38 -17.41
CA LYS A 212 4.42 38.10 -18.67
C LYS A 212 5.70 38.18 -19.47
N SER A 213 5.68 37.68 -20.70
CA SER A 213 6.83 37.78 -21.60
C SER A 213 7.07 39.20 -22.08
N ALA A 214 8.33 39.52 -22.34
CA ALA A 214 8.80 40.74 -22.97
C ALA A 214 10.18 40.50 -23.58
N HIS A 215 10.62 41.39 -24.48
CA HIS A 215 11.99 41.31 -24.99
C HIS A 215 12.99 41.73 -23.91
N ALA A 216 13.79 40.78 -23.42
CA ALA A 216 14.64 40.99 -22.25
C ALA A 216 15.70 42.10 -22.40
N GLY A 217 16.18 42.34 -23.63
CA GLY A 217 17.14 43.42 -23.91
C GLY A 217 16.52 44.75 -24.30
N ALA A 218 15.31 44.76 -24.90
CA ALA A 218 14.72 45.98 -25.45
C ALA A 218 13.65 46.62 -24.55
N ALA A 219 12.89 45.83 -23.80
CA ALA A 219 11.78 46.31 -22.97
C ALA A 219 11.52 45.39 -21.75
N PRO A 220 12.55 45.09 -20.93
CA PRO A 220 12.39 44.14 -19.80
C PRO A 220 11.38 44.64 -18.76
N GLU A 221 11.19 45.96 -18.63
CA GLU A 221 10.24 46.55 -17.69
C GLU A 221 8.77 46.21 -17.98
N LYS A 222 8.47 45.76 -19.21
CA LYS A 222 7.13 45.31 -19.62
C LYS A 222 6.85 43.86 -19.28
N GLY A 223 7.89 43.09 -18.92
CA GLY A 223 7.80 41.69 -18.51
C GLY A 223 7.58 41.49 -17.02
N ARG A 224 7.23 40.25 -16.66
CA ARG A 224 7.22 39.72 -15.27
C ARG A 224 7.75 38.31 -15.34
N SER A 225 8.91 38.09 -14.75
CA SER A 225 9.59 36.78 -14.85
C SER A 225 9.01 35.80 -13.90
N ALA A 226 8.38 34.74 -14.44
CA ALA A 226 7.89 33.61 -13.68
C ALA A 226 9.06 32.82 -13.03
N LEU A 227 10.22 32.77 -13.72
CA LEU A 227 11.43 32.14 -13.19
C LEU A 227 11.94 32.85 -11.93
N ASP A 228 11.94 34.17 -11.90
CA ASP A 228 12.36 34.92 -10.71
C ASP A 228 11.46 34.64 -9.52
N GLY A 229 10.13 34.57 -9.75
CA GLY A 229 9.17 34.18 -8.72
C GLY A 229 9.46 32.77 -8.14
N LEU A 230 9.70 31.81 -9.04
CA LEU A 230 10.04 30.44 -8.63
C LEU A 230 11.37 30.39 -7.88
N MET A 231 12.39 31.10 -8.31
CA MET A 231 13.69 31.16 -7.64
C MET A 231 13.61 31.80 -6.24
N ILE A 232 12.87 32.90 -6.09
CA ILE A 232 12.63 33.55 -4.79
C ILE A 232 11.91 32.59 -3.84
N ALA A 233 10.85 31.91 -4.32
CA ALA A 233 10.12 30.92 -3.54
C ALA A 233 11.03 29.75 -3.11
N SER A 234 11.88 29.27 -4.02
CA SER A 234 12.85 28.21 -3.72
C SER A 234 13.82 28.62 -2.63
N MET A 235 14.39 29.84 -2.71
CA MET A 235 15.28 30.36 -1.66
C MET A 235 14.58 30.50 -0.32
N ALA A 236 13.34 30.96 -0.29
CA ALA A 236 12.55 31.04 0.95
C ALA A 236 12.35 29.65 1.57
N MET A 237 12.08 28.64 0.76
CA MET A 237 11.97 27.24 1.23
C MET A 237 13.31 26.68 1.74
N GLU A 238 14.46 27.08 1.14
CA GLU A 238 15.77 26.66 1.68
C GLU A 238 16.01 27.24 3.08
N PHE A 239 15.64 28.49 3.37
CA PHE A 239 15.69 29.04 4.72
C PHE A 239 14.69 28.40 5.68
N LEU A 240 13.51 28.01 5.19
CA LEU A 240 12.50 27.33 5.98
C LEU A 240 12.99 25.96 6.51
N ARG A 241 13.93 25.30 5.82
CA ARG A 241 14.49 23.99 6.26
C ARG A 241 15.07 24.03 7.67
N GLU A 242 15.65 25.16 8.10
CA GLU A 242 16.20 25.31 9.46
C GLU A 242 15.10 25.23 10.55
N HIS A 243 13.85 25.54 10.17
CA HIS A 243 12.72 25.64 11.10
C HIS A 243 11.70 24.50 10.97
N MET A 244 12.11 23.37 10.38
CA MET A 244 11.31 22.17 10.26
C MET A 244 11.63 21.16 11.36
N ILE A 245 10.63 20.39 11.78
CA ILE A 245 10.85 19.25 12.68
C ILE A 245 11.52 18.09 11.93
N GLU A 246 12.36 17.32 12.60
CA GLU A 246 12.85 16.04 12.07
C GLU A 246 11.73 14.98 12.14
N PRO A 247 11.59 14.09 11.15
CA PRO A 247 12.40 13.92 9.94
C PRO A 247 11.78 14.54 8.66
N MET A 248 11.17 15.71 8.72
CA MET A 248 10.57 16.35 7.54
C MET A 248 11.60 16.61 6.44
N ARG A 249 11.13 16.56 5.17
CA ARG A 249 11.96 16.82 3.98
C ARG A 249 11.21 17.64 2.95
N ILE A 250 11.94 18.52 2.25
CA ILE A 250 11.49 19.24 1.06
C ILE A 250 12.39 18.80 -0.10
N HIS A 251 11.80 18.38 -1.20
CA HIS A 251 12.50 18.05 -2.44
C HIS A 251 11.82 18.78 -3.60
N TYR A 252 12.59 19.26 -4.58
CA TYR A 252 11.96 19.81 -5.76
C TYR A 252 12.83 19.64 -7.00
N VAL A 253 12.17 19.65 -8.15
CA VAL A 253 12.79 19.67 -9.47
C VAL A 253 12.14 20.76 -10.29
N ILE A 254 12.93 21.68 -10.82
CA ILE A 254 12.46 22.70 -11.77
C ILE A 254 12.35 22.04 -13.14
N SER A 255 11.12 21.93 -13.66
CA SER A 255 10.83 21.29 -14.94
C SER A 255 10.69 22.27 -16.13
N ALA A 256 10.46 23.55 -15.83
CA ALA A 256 10.44 24.61 -16.83
C ALA A 256 10.90 25.94 -16.21
N GLY A 257 11.71 26.73 -16.95
CA GLY A 257 12.26 28.01 -16.47
C GLY A 257 12.46 29.05 -17.59
N GLY A 258 11.74 28.93 -18.70
CA GLY A 258 11.84 29.82 -19.86
C GLY A 258 12.31 29.08 -21.12
N GLN A 259 12.35 29.80 -22.25
CA GLN A 259 12.63 29.23 -23.57
C GLN A 259 13.89 29.81 -24.23
N ALA A 260 14.14 31.11 -24.08
CA ALA A 260 15.26 31.80 -24.71
C ALA A 260 15.78 32.93 -23.82
N THR A 261 17.10 33.20 -23.89
CA THR A 261 17.77 34.22 -23.06
C THR A 261 17.32 35.65 -23.31
N ASN A 262 16.79 35.94 -24.49
CA ASN A 262 16.28 37.27 -24.89
C ASN A 262 14.78 37.46 -24.66
N VAL A 263 14.11 36.51 -24.00
CA VAL A 263 12.69 36.56 -23.65
C VAL A 263 12.52 36.44 -22.15
N VAL A 264 11.82 37.37 -21.51
CA VAL A 264 11.44 37.29 -20.10
C VAL A 264 10.53 36.07 -19.92
N PRO A 265 10.86 35.11 -19.05
CA PRO A 265 10.07 33.86 -18.86
C PRO A 265 8.66 34.20 -18.35
N ASP A 266 7.63 33.79 -19.06
CA ASP A 266 6.22 33.93 -18.67
C ASP A 266 5.66 32.68 -18.02
N LEU A 267 6.42 31.58 -18.04
CA LEU A 267 6.06 30.30 -17.41
C LEU A 267 7.29 29.69 -16.74
N ALA A 268 7.12 29.26 -15.46
CA ALA A 268 8.07 28.44 -14.77
C ALA A 268 7.32 27.38 -13.95
N LYS A 269 7.86 26.15 -13.92
CA LYS A 269 7.24 25.01 -13.24
C LYS A 269 8.23 24.26 -12.35
N MET A 270 7.70 23.73 -11.27
CA MET A 270 8.45 22.89 -10.31
C MET A 270 7.54 21.78 -9.78
N SER A 271 8.07 20.57 -9.74
CA SER A 271 7.49 19.50 -8.91
C SER A 271 8.08 19.62 -7.51
N LEU A 272 7.23 19.79 -6.50
CA LEU A 272 7.62 19.98 -5.10
C LEU A 272 7.09 18.83 -4.25
N GLY A 273 8.00 18.04 -3.66
CA GLY A 273 7.71 16.95 -2.75
C GLY A 273 7.97 17.33 -1.30
N LEU A 274 6.96 17.15 -0.47
CA LEU A 274 7.03 17.36 0.99
C LEU A 274 6.88 16.01 1.68
N ARG A 275 7.78 15.67 2.63
CA ARG A 275 7.65 14.47 3.46
C ARG A 275 7.62 14.84 4.93
N GLY A 276 6.82 14.12 5.71
CA GLY A 276 6.71 14.33 7.15
C GLY A 276 6.30 13.06 7.89
N PRO A 277 6.45 13.03 9.24
CA PRO A 277 6.05 11.88 10.05
C PRO A 277 4.58 11.52 9.90
N LYS A 278 3.72 12.55 9.71
CA LYS A 278 2.29 12.42 9.50
C LYS A 278 1.82 13.38 8.42
N MET A 279 0.69 13.08 7.77
CA MET A 279 0.05 13.98 6.83
C MET A 279 -0.27 15.34 7.46
N ALA A 280 -0.78 15.35 8.69
CA ALA A 280 -1.07 16.58 9.44
C ALA A 280 0.16 17.47 9.65
N ASP A 281 1.37 16.92 9.80
CA ASP A 281 2.60 17.70 9.92
C ASP A 281 2.95 18.41 8.61
N ILE A 282 2.69 17.76 7.47
CA ILE A 282 2.88 18.35 6.13
C ILE A 282 1.85 19.47 5.90
N GLU A 283 0.61 19.26 6.24
CA GLU A 283 -0.47 20.25 6.11
C GLU A 283 -0.18 21.47 7.00
N TYR A 284 0.29 21.24 8.22
CA TYR A 284 0.73 22.30 9.10
C TYR A 284 1.93 23.09 8.51
N LEU A 285 2.96 22.39 7.99
CA LEU A 285 4.12 23.04 7.36
C LEU A 285 3.71 23.89 6.15
N ARG A 286 2.72 23.47 5.40
CA ARG A 286 2.18 24.23 4.29
C ARG A 286 1.46 25.49 4.72
N SER A 287 0.50 25.36 5.65
CA SER A 287 -0.49 26.38 5.99
C SER A 287 -0.06 27.36 7.07
N ARG A 288 0.93 26.99 7.91
CA ARG A 288 1.41 27.86 8.99
C ARG A 288 1.99 29.18 8.45
N GLU A 289 2.03 30.22 9.28
CA GLU A 289 2.73 31.47 8.99
C GLU A 289 4.22 31.20 8.66
N GLY A 290 4.70 31.76 7.55
CA GLY A 290 6.04 31.50 7.02
C GLY A 290 6.24 30.06 6.50
N GLY A 291 5.17 29.31 6.25
CA GLY A 291 5.20 27.96 5.68
C GLY A 291 5.38 27.94 4.16
N ILE A 292 5.20 26.76 3.57
CA ILE A 292 5.43 26.54 2.13
C ILE A 292 4.54 27.43 1.26
N ASP A 293 3.25 27.54 1.60
CA ASP A 293 2.31 28.35 0.80
C ASP A 293 2.65 29.84 0.89
N ASP A 294 3.23 30.30 2.01
CA ASP A 294 3.75 31.68 2.13
C ASP A 294 5.05 31.88 1.33
N CYS A 295 5.96 30.90 1.30
CA CYS A 295 7.15 30.96 0.46
C CYS A 295 6.78 31.11 -1.03
N LEU A 296 5.79 30.35 -1.51
CA LEU A 296 5.30 30.43 -2.88
C LEU A 296 4.64 31.80 -3.17
N ARG A 297 3.81 32.29 -2.24
CA ARG A 297 3.20 33.63 -2.35
C ARG A 297 4.22 34.75 -2.35
N ALA A 298 5.26 34.67 -1.49
CA ALA A 298 6.33 35.65 -1.44
C ALA A 298 7.08 35.75 -2.78
N GLY A 299 7.37 34.61 -3.41
CA GLY A 299 7.95 34.55 -4.74
C GLY A 299 7.08 35.24 -5.78
N ALA A 300 5.78 34.97 -5.81
CA ALA A 300 4.83 35.58 -6.74
C ALA A 300 4.67 37.08 -6.50
N LEU A 301 4.59 37.48 -5.22
CA LEU A 301 4.49 38.91 -4.86
C LEU A 301 5.71 39.70 -5.30
N ALA A 302 6.91 39.20 -5.00
CA ALA A 302 8.16 39.91 -5.31
C ALA A 302 8.43 40.04 -6.82
N SER A 303 8.01 39.06 -7.61
CA SER A 303 8.18 39.06 -9.08
C SER A 303 7.00 39.66 -9.84
N GLY A 304 5.87 39.94 -9.17
CA GLY A 304 4.63 40.39 -9.80
C GLY A 304 3.98 39.34 -10.71
N THR A 305 4.10 38.08 -10.35
CA THR A 305 3.55 36.91 -11.07
C THR A 305 2.38 36.28 -10.31
N ASP A 306 1.72 35.31 -10.94
CA ASP A 306 0.74 34.43 -10.29
C ASP A 306 1.36 33.08 -9.98
N VAL A 307 0.87 32.39 -8.92
CA VAL A 307 1.30 31.05 -8.57
C VAL A 307 0.11 30.15 -8.27
N THR A 308 0.19 28.89 -8.73
CA THR A 308 -0.72 27.79 -8.37
C THR A 308 0.10 26.61 -7.88
N ALA A 309 -0.42 25.83 -6.93
CA ALA A 309 0.28 24.67 -6.36
C ALA A 309 -0.71 23.56 -5.94
N PRO A 310 -1.42 22.95 -6.90
CA PRO A 310 -2.32 21.85 -6.60
C PRO A 310 -1.55 20.61 -6.12
N VAL A 311 -2.14 19.85 -5.20
CA VAL A 311 -1.63 18.52 -4.83
C VAL A 311 -1.96 17.55 -5.97
N VAL A 312 -0.94 16.87 -6.49
CA VAL A 312 -1.07 15.90 -7.59
C VAL A 312 -0.80 14.47 -7.16
N GLY A 313 -0.23 14.27 -5.97
CA GLY A 313 -0.02 12.99 -5.34
C GLY A 313 0.10 13.15 -3.83
N ALA A 314 -0.42 12.22 -3.06
CA ALA A 314 -0.29 12.22 -1.61
C ALA A 314 -0.44 10.80 -1.09
N PHE A 315 0.39 10.40 -0.10
CA PHE A 315 0.27 9.16 0.65
C PHE A 315 0.34 9.48 2.13
N TYR A 316 -0.58 8.92 2.89
CA TYR A 316 -0.54 9.00 4.35
C TYR A 316 0.63 8.18 4.92
N ASN A 317 1.02 8.49 6.15
CA ASN A 317 1.87 7.59 6.94
C ASN A 317 1.06 6.35 7.35
N LEU A 318 1.73 5.22 7.55
CA LEU A 318 1.11 3.99 8.03
C LEU A 318 0.75 4.11 9.52
N ILE A 319 -0.46 3.72 9.90
CA ILE A 319 -0.87 3.55 11.31
C ILE A 319 -0.32 2.20 11.81
N PRO A 320 0.55 2.19 12.84
CA PRO A 320 1.11 0.95 13.39
C PRO A 320 0.04 0.03 13.98
N ASN A 321 0.23 -1.30 13.83
CA ASN A 321 -0.55 -2.30 14.56
C ASN A 321 0.40 -3.42 15.05
N LYS A 322 0.90 -3.28 16.27
CA LYS A 322 1.84 -4.21 16.89
C LYS A 322 1.17 -5.57 17.15
N THR A 323 -0.07 -5.57 17.66
CA THR A 323 -0.84 -6.79 17.92
C THR A 323 -0.97 -7.63 16.65
N GLY A 324 -1.32 -7.00 15.53
CA GLY A 324 -1.40 -7.66 14.23
C GLY A 324 -0.06 -8.18 13.73
N ALA A 325 1.03 -7.45 13.93
CA ALA A 325 2.37 -7.90 13.56
C ALA A 325 2.80 -9.13 14.37
N TYR A 326 2.51 -9.19 15.66
CA TYR A 326 2.78 -10.39 16.47
C TYR A 326 1.88 -11.56 16.09
N LEU A 327 0.63 -11.33 15.67
CA LEU A 327 -0.23 -12.39 15.15
C LEU A 327 0.34 -12.99 13.85
N LEU A 328 0.85 -12.17 12.93
CA LEU A 328 1.60 -12.61 11.75
C LEU A 328 2.83 -13.42 12.16
N TYR A 329 3.62 -12.91 13.09
CA TYR A 329 4.85 -13.55 13.56
C TYR A 329 4.62 -14.95 14.16
N GLU A 330 3.54 -15.15 14.94
CA GLU A 330 3.19 -16.47 15.46
C GLU A 330 2.89 -17.45 14.31
N ASN A 331 2.17 -17.03 13.27
CA ASN A 331 1.95 -17.85 12.08
C ASN A 331 3.23 -18.09 11.28
N MET A 332 4.10 -17.08 11.16
CA MET A 332 5.41 -17.21 10.51
C MET A 332 6.30 -18.26 11.18
N LYS A 333 6.28 -18.34 12.52
CA LYS A 333 7.01 -19.36 13.27
C LYS A 333 6.41 -20.76 13.16
N ALA A 334 5.08 -20.85 13.07
CA ALA A 334 4.37 -22.11 12.98
C ALA A 334 4.47 -22.77 11.59
N ILE A 335 4.72 -21.99 10.56
CA ILE A 335 4.85 -22.42 9.17
C ILE A 335 6.35 -22.48 8.82
N GLU A 336 6.75 -23.52 8.10
CA GLU A 336 8.15 -23.70 7.71
C GLU A 336 8.59 -22.60 6.74
N PRO A 337 9.63 -21.80 7.08
CA PRO A 337 10.11 -20.74 6.20
C PRO A 337 10.77 -21.31 4.93
N PRO A 338 10.94 -20.50 3.85
CA PRO A 338 11.50 -20.98 2.61
C PRO A 338 12.90 -21.57 2.79
N LYS A 339 13.11 -22.76 2.22
CA LYS A 339 14.42 -23.45 2.21
C LYS A 339 15.07 -23.23 0.85
N PHE A 340 16.16 -22.49 0.85
CA PHE A 340 16.95 -22.24 -0.36
C PHE A 340 17.99 -23.33 -0.59
N THR A 341 18.11 -23.80 -1.84
CA THR A 341 19.08 -24.84 -2.22
C THR A 341 20.48 -24.24 -2.41
N GLU A 342 21.49 -25.10 -2.55
CA GLU A 342 22.84 -24.65 -2.86
C GLU A 342 22.91 -23.94 -4.22
N GLU A 343 22.15 -24.42 -5.21
CA GLU A 343 22.06 -23.81 -6.54
C GLU A 343 21.46 -22.39 -6.46
N GLU A 344 20.47 -22.16 -5.62
CA GLU A 344 19.87 -20.84 -5.39
C GLU A 344 20.84 -19.89 -4.67
N GLN A 345 21.61 -20.40 -3.69
CA GLN A 345 22.68 -19.61 -3.05
C GLN A 345 23.79 -19.24 -4.06
N GLU A 346 24.19 -20.17 -4.95
CA GLU A 346 25.15 -19.90 -6.01
C GLU A 346 24.58 -18.92 -7.06
N MET A 347 23.29 -19.01 -7.38
CA MET A 347 22.62 -18.01 -8.23
C MET A 347 22.71 -16.61 -7.61
N ALA A 348 22.40 -16.46 -6.31
CA ALA A 348 22.52 -15.19 -5.62
C ALA A 348 23.94 -14.63 -5.63
N LYS A 349 24.97 -15.48 -5.44
CA LYS A 349 26.38 -15.07 -5.56
C LYS A 349 26.76 -14.64 -6.97
N SER A 350 26.31 -15.37 -8.00
CA SER A 350 26.55 -15.05 -9.40
C SER A 350 25.93 -13.70 -9.77
N LEU A 351 24.71 -13.42 -9.26
CA LEU A 351 24.04 -12.13 -9.43
C LEU A 351 24.78 -11.01 -8.70
N ALA A 352 25.30 -11.26 -7.51
CA ALA A 352 26.14 -10.30 -6.79
C ALA A 352 27.37 -9.90 -7.62
N GLN A 353 28.05 -10.88 -8.21
CA GLN A 353 29.20 -10.62 -9.10
C GLN A 353 28.80 -9.87 -10.37
N LYS A 354 27.71 -10.30 -11.03
CA LYS A 354 27.20 -9.67 -12.27
C LYS A 354 26.90 -8.18 -12.09
N TYR A 355 26.33 -7.81 -10.94
CA TYR A 355 25.92 -6.43 -10.65
C TYR A 355 26.92 -5.67 -9.77
N ASN A 356 28.08 -6.25 -9.46
CA ASN A 356 29.11 -5.68 -8.58
C ASN A 356 28.54 -5.23 -7.22
N LEU A 357 27.76 -6.12 -6.59
CA LEU A 357 27.11 -5.91 -5.30
C LEU A 357 27.74 -6.80 -4.22
N SER A 358 27.66 -6.35 -2.96
CA SER A 358 27.96 -7.18 -1.79
C SER A 358 26.66 -7.74 -1.23
N LEU A 359 26.32 -8.98 -1.57
CA LEU A 359 25.14 -9.67 -1.06
C LEU A 359 25.55 -10.70 0.00
N GLU A 360 24.78 -10.80 1.09
CA GLU A 360 25.07 -11.73 2.20
C GLU A 360 24.51 -13.14 1.95
N GLY A 361 23.77 -13.35 0.84
CA GLY A 361 23.11 -14.60 0.51
C GLY A 361 21.63 -14.60 0.87
N LEU A 362 20.99 -15.77 0.68
CA LEU A 362 19.56 -15.97 0.95
C LEU A 362 19.36 -16.38 2.41
N ASP A 363 18.42 -15.72 3.09
CA ASP A 363 18.16 -15.89 4.52
C ASP A 363 16.75 -16.48 4.75
N SER A 364 16.69 -17.58 5.47
CA SER A 364 15.44 -18.27 5.87
C SER A 364 14.97 -17.90 7.28
N THR A 365 15.70 -17.06 7.99
CA THR A 365 15.40 -16.70 9.39
C THR A 365 14.08 -15.95 9.49
N VAL A 366 13.27 -16.30 10.48
CA VAL A 366 12.07 -15.53 10.86
C VAL A 366 12.46 -14.58 11.98
N TYR A 367 12.41 -13.28 11.69
CA TYR A 367 12.80 -12.23 12.62
C TYR A 367 11.61 -11.76 13.47
N GLU A 368 11.91 -11.33 14.68
CA GLU A 368 10.89 -10.67 15.52
C GLU A 368 10.35 -9.39 14.89
N PRO A 369 9.06 -9.07 15.14
CA PRO A 369 8.46 -7.86 14.60
C PRO A 369 9.19 -6.59 15.03
N SER A 370 9.43 -5.70 14.07
CA SER A 370 10.13 -4.43 14.31
C SER A 370 9.22 -3.21 14.17
N SER A 371 9.53 -2.17 14.96
CA SER A 371 8.88 -0.85 14.90
C SER A 371 9.71 0.18 14.13
N GLU A 372 10.71 -0.27 13.36
CA GLU A 372 11.56 0.64 12.61
C GLU A 372 10.74 1.44 11.59
N MET A 373 10.87 2.77 11.66
CA MET A 373 10.20 3.66 10.74
C MET A 373 10.88 3.63 9.37
N SER A 374 10.11 3.32 8.32
CA SER A 374 10.57 3.47 6.95
C SER A 374 10.67 4.95 6.55
N LYS A 375 11.77 5.33 5.89
CA LYS A 375 11.93 6.67 5.30
C LYS A 375 11.27 6.77 3.92
N GLY A 376 10.83 5.65 3.35
CA GLY A 376 9.99 5.60 2.16
C GLY A 376 8.57 6.06 2.45
N SER A 377 7.74 6.07 1.43
CA SER A 377 6.29 6.28 1.51
C SER A 377 5.63 5.24 0.61
N GLU A 378 4.45 4.79 1.00
CA GLU A 378 3.66 3.81 0.26
C GLU A 378 2.17 4.15 0.39
N ASP A 379 1.39 3.87 -0.60
CA ASP A 379 -0.03 4.21 -0.63
C ASP A 379 -0.91 3.35 0.30
N THR A 380 -0.34 2.31 0.91
CA THR A 380 -0.97 1.53 2.00
C THR A 380 -1.24 2.39 3.25
N GLY A 381 -0.51 3.51 3.41
CA GLY A 381 -0.78 4.48 4.47
C GLY A 381 -2.24 4.92 4.50
N ASP A 382 -2.82 5.25 3.36
CA ASP A 382 -4.22 5.68 3.22
C ASP A 382 -5.19 4.58 3.69
N VAL A 383 -4.96 3.33 3.33
CA VAL A 383 -5.76 2.18 3.76
C VAL A 383 -5.72 2.01 5.28
N SER A 384 -4.56 2.29 5.91
CA SER A 384 -4.35 2.13 7.34
C SER A 384 -5.12 3.14 8.21
N TYR A 385 -5.70 4.18 7.63
CA TYR A 385 -6.64 5.09 8.31
C TYR A 385 -8.10 4.61 8.24
N ILE A 386 -8.39 3.60 7.42
CA ILE A 386 -9.75 3.05 7.21
C ILE A 386 -9.94 1.75 7.99
N ALA A 387 -8.94 0.89 8.00
CA ALA A 387 -8.98 -0.39 8.71
C ALA A 387 -7.58 -0.77 9.22
N PRO A 388 -7.47 -1.60 10.28
CA PRO A 388 -6.17 -2.08 10.75
C PRO A 388 -5.45 -2.87 9.66
N VAL A 389 -4.21 -2.47 9.35
CA VAL A 389 -3.35 -3.13 8.35
C VAL A 389 -2.28 -3.96 9.03
N LEU A 390 -2.18 -5.23 8.67
CA LEU A 390 -1.20 -6.18 9.15
C LEU A 390 -0.22 -6.48 8.02
N LYS A 391 1.06 -6.15 8.19
CA LYS A 391 2.07 -6.20 7.13
C LYS A 391 3.21 -7.18 7.44
N LEU A 392 3.51 -8.07 6.47
CA LEU A 392 4.68 -8.94 6.52
C LEU A 392 5.57 -8.76 5.28
N TYR A 393 6.84 -9.11 5.44
CA TYR A 393 7.82 -9.28 4.38
C TYR A 393 8.26 -10.74 4.33
N ALA A 394 8.44 -11.27 3.12
CA ALA A 394 8.98 -12.61 2.91
C ALA A 394 10.29 -12.55 2.12
N ALA A 395 11.23 -13.43 2.46
CA ALA A 395 12.52 -13.53 1.78
C ALA A 395 12.32 -14.05 0.33
N CYS A 396 12.42 -13.15 -0.63
CA CYS A 396 12.30 -13.38 -2.06
C CYS A 396 13.58 -12.99 -2.81
N ALA A 397 14.58 -12.42 -2.13
CA ALA A 397 15.86 -11.99 -2.66
C ALA A 397 16.96 -12.10 -1.60
N ALA A 398 18.22 -12.08 -2.03
CA ALA A 398 19.38 -12.11 -1.15
C ALA A 398 19.50 -10.83 -0.32
N VAL A 399 19.95 -10.97 0.93
CA VAL A 399 20.21 -9.86 1.84
C VAL A 399 21.26 -8.91 1.24
N GLY A 400 20.95 -7.61 1.26
CA GLY A 400 21.77 -6.57 0.63
C GLY A 400 21.37 -6.24 -0.81
N SER A 401 20.39 -6.92 -1.40
CA SER A 401 19.85 -6.56 -2.71
C SER A 401 19.19 -5.18 -2.66
N PRO A 402 19.64 -4.20 -3.48
CA PRO A 402 19.04 -2.86 -3.50
C PRO A 402 17.60 -2.92 -4.04
N GLY A 403 16.70 -2.16 -3.42
CA GLY A 403 15.32 -2.03 -3.93
C GLY A 403 15.29 -1.48 -5.36
N HIS A 404 14.28 -1.83 -6.13
CA HIS A 404 14.02 -1.38 -7.51
C HIS A 404 15.18 -1.58 -8.48
N SER A 405 16.05 -2.57 -8.23
CA SER A 405 17.26 -2.82 -9.02
C SER A 405 17.10 -4.00 -9.99
N PRO A 406 17.90 -4.06 -11.07
CA PRO A 406 17.85 -5.18 -12.00
C PRO A 406 18.15 -6.54 -11.37
N VAL A 407 18.95 -6.60 -10.29
CA VAL A 407 19.22 -7.84 -9.56
C VAL A 407 17.94 -8.43 -8.95
N ASN A 408 17.02 -7.57 -8.49
CA ASN A 408 15.73 -8.00 -7.96
C ASN A 408 14.81 -8.54 -9.05
N VAL A 409 14.82 -7.95 -10.26
CA VAL A 409 14.05 -8.49 -11.39
C VAL A 409 14.40 -9.95 -11.63
N GLU A 410 15.71 -10.30 -11.62
CA GLU A 410 16.14 -11.68 -11.83
C GLU A 410 15.76 -12.61 -10.68
N GLN A 411 15.93 -12.16 -9.44
CA GLN A 411 15.56 -12.97 -8.26
C GLN A 411 14.05 -13.20 -8.15
N TYR A 412 13.24 -12.16 -8.36
CA TYR A 412 11.79 -12.26 -8.30
C TYR A 412 11.18 -13.05 -9.48
N GLY A 413 11.89 -13.16 -10.59
CA GLY A 413 11.54 -14.04 -11.71
C GLY A 413 11.99 -15.50 -11.54
N SER A 414 12.63 -15.86 -10.44
CA SER A 414 13.23 -17.19 -10.21
C SER A 414 12.52 -17.99 -9.12
N SER A 415 13.00 -19.22 -8.88
CA SER A 415 12.53 -20.06 -7.76
C SER A 415 12.78 -19.42 -6.38
N ILE A 416 13.79 -18.55 -6.26
CA ILE A 416 14.06 -17.80 -5.03
C ILE A 416 12.82 -16.98 -4.64
N GLY A 417 12.33 -16.13 -5.55
CA GLY A 417 11.13 -15.33 -5.34
C GLY A 417 9.89 -16.18 -5.09
N GLN A 418 9.70 -17.24 -5.88
CA GLN A 418 8.53 -18.13 -5.77
C GLN A 418 8.44 -18.82 -4.41
N LYS A 419 9.55 -19.24 -3.80
CA LYS A 419 9.55 -19.85 -2.45
C LYS A 419 9.09 -18.86 -1.37
N GLY A 420 9.57 -17.61 -1.43
CA GLY A 420 9.10 -16.56 -0.52
C GLY A 420 7.62 -16.23 -0.72
N MET A 421 7.16 -16.20 -1.97
CA MET A 421 5.74 -16.00 -2.31
C MET A 421 4.83 -17.08 -1.71
N VAL A 422 5.21 -18.35 -1.84
CA VAL A 422 4.44 -19.49 -1.27
C VAL A 422 4.36 -19.36 0.24
N TYR A 423 5.48 -19.09 0.90
CA TYR A 423 5.51 -18.87 2.35
C TYR A 423 4.62 -17.69 2.78
N ALA A 424 4.69 -16.57 2.07
CA ALA A 424 3.84 -15.41 2.34
C ALA A 424 2.34 -15.76 2.20
N ALA A 425 1.97 -16.50 1.16
CA ALA A 425 0.59 -16.92 0.93
C ALA A 425 0.08 -17.84 2.05
N GLU A 426 0.91 -18.76 2.54
CA GLU A 426 0.60 -19.64 3.68
C GLU A 426 0.35 -18.84 4.96
N VAL A 427 1.25 -17.89 5.28
CA VAL A 427 1.16 -17.02 6.47
C VAL A 427 -0.07 -16.11 6.40
N LEU A 428 -0.33 -15.49 5.25
CA LEU A 428 -1.52 -14.64 5.06
C LEU A 428 -2.81 -15.43 5.26
N ALA A 429 -2.92 -16.60 4.63
CA ALA A 429 -4.11 -17.45 4.75
C ALA A 429 -4.33 -17.92 6.20
N ALA A 430 -3.27 -18.32 6.89
CA ALA A 430 -3.34 -18.72 8.29
C ALA A 430 -3.77 -17.56 9.19
N THR A 431 -3.24 -16.34 8.94
CA THR A 431 -3.61 -15.16 9.72
C THR A 431 -5.03 -14.68 9.43
N ALA A 432 -5.48 -14.76 8.17
CA ALA A 432 -6.88 -14.47 7.81
C ALA A 432 -7.84 -15.41 8.55
N LEU A 433 -7.49 -16.71 8.67
CA LEU A 433 -8.29 -17.69 9.40
C LEU A 433 -8.28 -17.43 10.91
N ASP A 434 -7.15 -16.98 11.50
CA ASP A 434 -7.15 -16.53 12.90
C ASP A 434 -8.15 -15.40 13.13
N LEU A 435 -8.14 -14.38 12.26
CA LEU A 435 -9.04 -13.22 12.36
C LEU A 435 -10.51 -13.58 12.08
N LEU A 436 -10.77 -14.61 11.26
CA LEU A 436 -12.12 -15.11 10.97
C LEU A 436 -12.71 -15.97 12.08
N THR A 437 -11.87 -16.69 12.84
CA THR A 437 -12.32 -17.72 13.81
C THR A 437 -12.11 -17.32 15.27
N ASP A 438 -11.23 -16.38 15.56
CA ASP A 438 -10.86 -15.95 16.92
C ASP A 438 -11.25 -14.46 17.11
N LYS A 439 -12.40 -14.29 17.72
CA LYS A 439 -12.96 -12.96 17.99
C LYS A 439 -12.05 -12.10 18.87
N ASP A 440 -11.39 -12.70 19.87
CA ASP A 440 -10.54 -11.98 20.82
C ASP A 440 -9.29 -11.43 20.09
N LYS A 441 -8.72 -12.18 19.16
CA LYS A 441 -7.61 -11.71 18.32
C LYS A 441 -8.03 -10.55 17.43
N LEU A 442 -9.19 -10.63 16.78
CA LEU A 442 -9.71 -9.56 15.94
C LEU A 442 -9.99 -8.30 16.75
N GLU A 443 -10.68 -8.43 17.89
CA GLU A 443 -10.97 -7.31 18.78
C GLU A 443 -9.70 -6.64 19.32
N ALA A 444 -8.66 -7.43 19.63
CA ALA A 444 -7.37 -6.88 20.07
C ALA A 444 -6.67 -6.06 18.98
N VAL A 445 -6.72 -6.52 17.72
CA VAL A 445 -6.17 -5.80 16.55
C VAL A 445 -6.94 -4.50 16.30
N GLN A 446 -8.28 -4.55 16.35
CA GLN A 446 -9.16 -3.38 16.16
C GLN A 446 -8.97 -2.36 17.27
N LYS A 447 -8.91 -2.80 18.52
CA LYS A 447 -8.70 -1.91 19.68
C LYS A 447 -7.39 -1.13 19.55
N GLU A 448 -6.28 -1.79 19.20
CA GLU A 448 -5.01 -1.09 19.02
C GLU A 448 -5.06 -0.11 17.84
N PHE A 449 -5.76 -0.46 16.76
CA PHE A 449 -6.00 0.44 15.64
C PHE A 449 -6.72 1.72 16.09
N GLU A 450 -7.82 1.62 16.83
CA GLU A 450 -8.55 2.75 17.36
C GLU A 450 -7.70 3.62 18.31
N GLU A 451 -6.91 2.97 19.18
CA GLU A 451 -5.98 3.65 20.10
C GLU A 451 -4.89 4.43 19.35
N ASN A 452 -4.36 3.89 18.23
CA ASN A 452 -3.32 4.52 17.44
C ASN A 452 -3.86 5.58 16.47
N LEU A 453 -5.08 5.39 15.97
CA LEU A 453 -5.78 6.36 15.13
C LEU A 453 -6.13 7.64 15.91
N LYS A 454 -6.38 7.53 17.24
CA LYS A 454 -6.67 8.66 18.16
C LYS A 454 -7.81 9.55 17.69
N GLY A 455 -8.81 8.96 17.04
CA GLY A 455 -9.95 9.68 16.50
C GLY A 455 -9.67 10.48 15.23
N ALA A 456 -8.51 10.28 14.58
CA ALA A 456 -8.27 10.84 13.26
C ALA A 456 -9.18 10.15 12.23
N GLU A 457 -9.75 10.93 11.33
CA GLU A 457 -10.54 10.43 10.22
C GLU A 457 -9.72 10.49 8.94
N TYR A 458 -9.94 9.54 8.04
CA TYR A 458 -9.34 9.58 6.71
C TYR A 458 -9.99 10.68 5.87
N HIS A 459 -9.19 11.59 5.35
CA HIS A 459 -9.63 12.63 4.42
C HIS A 459 -8.77 12.59 3.16
N PRO A 460 -9.37 12.37 1.97
CA PRO A 460 -8.61 12.38 0.72
C PRO A 460 -7.88 13.71 0.52
N VAL A 461 -6.56 13.66 0.37
CA VAL A 461 -5.73 14.87 0.16
C VAL A 461 -5.78 15.32 -1.30
N ILE A 462 -5.97 14.37 -2.23
CA ILE A 462 -6.12 14.68 -3.65
C ILE A 462 -7.53 15.19 -3.89
N ALA A 463 -7.64 16.34 -4.55
CA ALA A 463 -8.93 17.00 -4.83
C ALA A 463 -9.91 16.07 -5.57
N GLU A 464 -11.21 16.20 -5.27
CA GLU A 464 -12.28 15.35 -5.83
C GLU A 464 -12.38 15.40 -7.36
N ASP A 465 -12.02 16.52 -7.98
CA ASP A 465 -12.05 16.69 -9.43
C ASP A 465 -10.82 16.12 -10.15
N ARG A 466 -9.86 15.56 -9.39
CA ARG A 466 -8.68 14.87 -9.95
C ARG A 466 -8.88 13.37 -9.98
N TRP A 467 -8.36 12.76 -11.03
CA TRP A 467 -8.46 11.32 -11.29
C TRP A 467 -7.10 10.78 -11.71
N PRO A 468 -6.85 9.47 -11.54
CA PRO A 468 -5.63 8.87 -12.04
C PRO A 468 -5.56 9.08 -13.56
N PRO A 469 -4.36 9.27 -14.13
CA PRO A 469 -4.18 9.49 -15.56
C PRO A 469 -4.30 8.17 -16.34
N ILE A 470 -5.51 7.57 -16.33
CA ILE A 470 -5.82 6.32 -17.03
C ILE A 470 -5.69 6.49 -18.54
N PRO A 471 -5.30 5.43 -19.29
CA PRO A 471 -5.29 5.43 -20.74
C PRO A 471 -6.68 5.77 -21.32
N GLU A 472 -6.72 6.52 -22.42
CA GLU A 472 -7.99 6.89 -23.08
C GLU A 472 -8.75 5.68 -23.63
N GLN A 473 -8.05 4.61 -23.99
CA GLN A 473 -8.60 3.39 -24.55
C GLN A 473 -7.91 2.16 -23.96
N ASN A 474 -8.68 1.12 -23.70
CA ASN A 474 -8.14 -0.17 -23.33
C ASN A 474 -7.65 -0.93 -24.58
N PRO A 475 -6.69 -1.87 -24.41
CA PRO A 475 -6.40 -2.86 -25.44
C PRO A 475 -7.65 -3.65 -25.84
N PRO A 476 -7.80 -4.06 -27.12
CA PRO A 476 -9.02 -4.70 -27.61
C PRO A 476 -9.30 -6.09 -27.01
N ASP A 477 -8.28 -6.74 -26.45
CA ASP A 477 -8.32 -8.06 -25.80
C ASP A 477 -8.56 -7.99 -24.29
N PHE A 478 -8.57 -6.80 -23.69
CA PHE A 478 -8.84 -6.61 -22.27
C PHE A 478 -10.31 -6.87 -21.92
N LYS A 479 -10.55 -7.69 -20.90
CA LYS A 479 -11.89 -8.13 -20.49
C LYS A 479 -12.54 -7.21 -19.43
N GLY A 480 -11.81 -6.23 -18.93
CA GLY A 480 -12.32 -5.27 -17.96
C GLY A 480 -13.19 -4.18 -18.57
N PRO A 481 -13.75 -3.28 -17.75
CA PRO A 481 -14.60 -2.20 -18.20
C PRO A 481 -13.84 -1.17 -19.04
N ALA A 482 -14.58 -0.46 -19.90
CA ALA A 482 -14.04 0.69 -20.62
C ALA A 482 -13.55 1.78 -19.63
N PRO A 483 -12.55 2.60 -20.02
CA PRO A 483 -12.12 3.72 -19.23
C PRO A 483 -13.27 4.68 -18.98
N GLN A 484 -13.41 5.14 -17.74
CA GLN A 484 -14.36 6.19 -17.43
C GLN A 484 -13.73 7.54 -17.78
N ILE A 485 -14.06 8.11 -18.93
CA ILE A 485 -13.63 9.45 -19.31
C ILE A 485 -14.29 10.43 -18.33
N ARG A 486 -13.47 11.09 -17.52
CA ARG A 486 -13.93 12.10 -16.57
C ARG A 486 -13.53 13.48 -17.05
N PRO A 487 -14.31 14.53 -16.69
CA PRO A 487 -13.98 15.89 -17.13
C PRO A 487 -12.59 16.27 -16.63
N ALA A 488 -11.88 17.06 -17.44
CA ALA A 488 -10.59 17.63 -17.02
C ALA A 488 -10.75 18.36 -15.67
N PRO A 489 -9.76 18.28 -14.78
CA PRO A 489 -9.80 19.00 -13.52
C PRO A 489 -10.01 20.49 -13.75
N LYS A 490 -10.76 21.13 -12.87
CA LYS A 490 -10.92 22.59 -12.88
C LYS A 490 -9.54 23.26 -12.83
N ALA A 491 -9.42 24.44 -13.41
CA ALA A 491 -8.19 25.23 -13.30
C ALA A 491 -7.79 25.33 -11.81
N PRO A 492 -6.51 25.07 -11.46
CA PRO A 492 -6.06 25.11 -10.07
C PRO A 492 -6.37 26.47 -9.45
N GLU A 493 -6.81 26.48 -8.20
CA GLU A 493 -6.99 27.72 -7.47
C GLU A 493 -5.66 28.45 -7.31
N SER A 494 -5.64 29.75 -7.67
CA SER A 494 -4.48 30.60 -7.46
C SER A 494 -4.26 30.87 -5.97
N LEU A 495 -3.02 30.78 -5.50
CA LEU A 495 -2.63 31.18 -4.15
C LEU A 495 -2.70 32.71 -3.93
N LEU A 496 -3.14 33.49 -4.93
CA LEU A 496 -3.24 34.94 -4.88
C LEU A 496 -4.58 35.46 -4.30
N TYR A 497 -5.18 34.75 -3.34
CA TYR A 497 -6.42 35.16 -2.67
C TYR A 497 -6.32 36.59 -2.06
N TRP A 498 -5.12 37.04 -1.70
CA TRP A 498 -4.86 38.37 -1.17
C TRP A 498 -5.03 39.50 -2.21
N LYS A 499 -4.98 39.19 -3.51
CA LYS A 499 -5.33 40.17 -4.56
C LYS A 499 -6.83 40.50 -4.62
N LYS A 500 -7.68 39.68 -3.95
CA LYS A 500 -9.14 39.88 -3.94
C LYS A 500 -9.62 40.76 -2.77
N LYS A 501 -8.71 41.22 -1.92
CA LYS A 501 -8.98 42.20 -0.85
C LYS A 501 -8.38 43.52 -1.23
#